data_9b2df1784c3d7af14b1b698e07f36793
#
_entry.id   9b2df1784c3d7af14b1b698e07f36793
#
_cell.length_a   1.000
_cell.length_b   1.000
_cell.length_c   1.000
_cell.angle_alpha   90.00
_cell.angle_beta   90.00
_cell.angle_gamma   90.00
#
_symmetry.space_group_name_H-M   'P 1'
#
loop_
_entity.id
_entity.type
_entity.pdbx_description
1 polymer ?
#
loop_
_entity_poly.entity_id
_entity_poly.type
_entity_poly.pdbx_seq_one_letter_code
_entity_poly.pdbx_strand_id
1 'polypeptide(L)'
;WKLTYNLIYPMDLSLSFLQKYSITFESCIPIGKGLNRSASLIVGSGKKYVLKTHKLSRQFDTEVYFNNYLSEKGYPVAKVIKNKDNELITLEDGWQAAIFEFKKGVEINSASINNNLAIDLAKVIAKLHKEMYNQDIISAENRFGCRISSVEGVNNQEIINKWKSLNNESKNINTNDFRKSLIHGDLTRENILTTSDKRHVDAIIDFGDSHNDYIAWDLAVLLTHIFITKTYGIDFPALKTFIDT
;
A
#
# COMPACT_ATOMS: atom_id res chain seq x y z
N TRP A 1 19.56 19.79 -22.93
CA TRP A 1 19.35 20.59 -21.72
C TRP A 1 19.04 19.61 -20.59
N LYS A 2 20.12 19.17 -19.87
CA LYS A 2 20.01 18.43 -18.61
C LYS A 2 19.73 19.43 -17.51
N LEU A 3 18.49 19.53 -17.05
CA LEU A 3 18.20 20.12 -15.76
C LEU A 3 18.54 19.10 -14.69
N THR A 4 19.75 19.22 -14.15
CA THR A 4 20.16 18.58 -12.91
C THR A 4 19.42 19.27 -11.76
N TYR A 5 18.24 18.79 -11.42
CA TYR A 5 17.67 19.10 -10.11
C TYR A 5 18.47 18.31 -9.08
N ASN A 6 19.52 18.90 -8.55
CA ASN A 6 20.07 18.58 -7.25
C ASN A 6 19.03 19.00 -6.19
N LEU A 7 17.97 18.25 -6.05
CA LEU A 7 17.17 18.25 -4.83
C LEU A 7 18.05 17.57 -3.78
N ILE A 8 18.79 18.38 -3.03
CA ILE A 8 19.43 18.03 -1.77
C ILE A 8 18.29 17.55 -0.85
N TYR A 9 18.02 16.27 -0.86
CA TYR A 9 17.30 15.64 0.23
C TYR A 9 18.33 15.64 1.37
N PRO A 10 18.11 16.36 2.46
CA PRO A 10 19.13 16.42 3.47
C PRO A 10 19.25 15.03 4.08
N MET A 11 20.38 14.38 3.88
CA MET A 11 20.79 13.22 4.70
C MET A 11 20.71 13.61 6.18
N ASP A 12 20.90 14.87 6.47
CA ASP A 12 20.72 15.50 7.77
C ASP A 12 19.31 15.33 8.35
N LEU A 13 18.24 15.45 7.54
CA LEU A 13 16.85 15.30 8.02
C LEU A 13 16.56 13.86 8.45
N SER A 14 17.03 12.86 7.69
CA SER A 14 16.88 11.46 8.09
C SER A 14 17.61 11.15 9.39
N LEU A 15 18.82 11.69 9.57
CA LEU A 15 19.61 11.52 10.79
C LEU A 15 18.94 12.20 11.99
N SER A 16 18.37 13.39 11.80
CA SER A 16 17.64 14.10 12.83
C SER A 16 16.45 13.28 13.35
N PHE A 17 15.63 12.74 12.43
CA PHE A 17 14.53 11.85 12.81
C PHE A 17 15.02 10.61 13.55
N LEU A 18 16.08 9.96 13.08
CA LEU A 18 16.62 8.74 13.68
C LEU A 18 17.07 8.95 15.14
N GLN A 19 17.59 10.13 15.48
CA GLN A 19 18.00 10.47 16.85
C GLN A 19 16.83 10.49 17.85
N LYS A 20 15.60 10.62 17.37
CA LYS A 20 14.38 10.58 18.19
C LYS A 20 13.96 9.16 18.60
N TYR A 21 14.62 8.12 18.10
CA TYR A 21 14.29 6.73 18.42
C TYR A 21 15.36 6.08 19.32
N SER A 22 14.94 5.11 20.14
CA SER A 22 15.83 4.34 21.02
C SER A 22 16.48 3.15 20.28
N ILE A 23 16.99 3.40 19.05
CA ILE A 23 17.65 2.41 18.21
C ILE A 23 19.08 2.92 17.94
N THR A 24 20.07 2.06 18.13
CA THR A 24 21.44 2.38 17.70
C THR A 24 21.56 2.07 16.23
N PHE A 25 21.62 3.11 15.39
CA PHE A 25 21.67 2.99 13.95
C PHE A 25 23.07 2.74 13.44
N GLU A 26 23.20 1.85 12.47
CA GLU A 26 24.47 1.45 11.84
C GLU A 26 24.53 1.96 10.39
N SER A 27 23.40 1.90 9.66
CA SER A 27 23.31 2.40 8.28
C SER A 27 21.90 2.86 7.93
N CYS A 28 21.84 3.78 6.95
CA CYS A 28 20.60 4.29 6.35
C CYS A 28 20.77 4.30 4.83
N ILE A 29 19.98 3.48 4.13
CA ILE A 29 20.10 3.28 2.68
C ILE A 29 18.77 3.69 2.03
N PRO A 30 18.74 4.71 1.17
CA PRO A 30 17.52 5.09 0.45
C PRO A 30 17.01 3.93 -0.42
N ILE A 31 15.69 3.61 -0.31
CA ILE A 31 15.03 2.56 -1.09
C ILE A 31 13.89 3.08 -1.95
N GLY A 32 13.39 4.27 -1.66
CA GLY A 32 12.35 4.92 -2.45
C GLY A 32 12.41 6.43 -2.29
N LYS A 33 12.14 7.17 -3.37
CA LYS A 33 12.18 8.64 -3.38
C LYS A 33 11.06 9.21 -4.24
N GLY A 34 10.32 10.17 -3.68
CA GLY A 34 9.35 10.99 -4.38
C GLY A 34 9.53 12.47 -4.02
N LEU A 35 8.76 13.36 -4.62
CA LEU A 35 8.85 14.81 -4.39
C LEU A 35 8.56 15.21 -2.94
N ASN A 36 7.61 14.53 -2.30
CA ASN A 36 7.11 14.87 -0.96
C ASN A 36 7.23 13.69 0.02
N ARG A 37 7.87 12.60 -0.37
CA ARG A 37 8.00 11.37 0.42
C ARG A 37 9.31 10.65 0.11
N SER A 38 9.86 9.96 1.10
CA SER A 38 10.96 9.03 0.88
C SER A 38 10.84 7.82 1.78
N ALA A 39 11.53 6.75 1.40
CA ALA A 39 11.72 5.58 2.23
C ALA A 39 13.19 5.20 2.26
N SER A 40 13.67 4.79 3.43
CA SER A 40 15.04 4.34 3.65
C SER A 40 15.05 3.05 4.46
N LEU A 41 15.88 2.10 4.06
CA LEU A 41 16.19 0.92 4.83
C LEU A 41 17.19 1.32 5.92
N ILE A 42 16.82 1.05 7.16
CA ILE A 42 17.64 1.30 8.35
C ILE A 42 18.14 -0.03 8.89
N VAL A 43 19.43 -0.12 9.18
CA VAL A 43 20.00 -1.20 9.96
C VAL A 43 20.41 -0.63 11.31
N GLY A 44 20.03 -1.29 12.38
CA GLY A 44 20.38 -0.84 13.73
C GLY A 44 19.94 -1.84 14.80
N SER A 45 20.69 -1.90 15.87
CA SER A 45 20.45 -2.85 16.99
C SER A 45 20.28 -4.30 16.52
N GLY A 46 21.02 -4.71 15.47
CA GLY A 46 20.96 -6.06 14.86
C GLY A 46 19.68 -6.36 14.08
N LYS A 47 18.84 -5.36 13.80
CA LYS A 47 17.57 -5.49 13.08
C LYS A 47 17.50 -4.55 11.89
N LYS A 48 16.52 -4.80 11.01
CA LYS A 48 16.19 -3.93 9.89
C LYS A 48 14.87 -3.23 10.14
N TYR A 49 14.76 -2.00 9.66
CA TYR A 49 13.58 -1.16 9.74
C TYR A 49 13.41 -0.37 8.43
N VAL A 50 12.24 0.19 8.23
CA VAL A 50 11.97 1.15 7.16
C VAL A 50 11.61 2.48 7.79
N LEU A 51 12.42 3.51 7.52
CA LEU A 51 12.07 4.90 7.82
C LEU A 51 11.31 5.45 6.63
N LYS A 52 10.06 5.88 6.84
CA LYS A 52 9.32 6.69 5.87
C LYS A 52 9.29 8.13 6.35
N THR A 53 9.54 9.07 5.42
CA THR A 53 9.37 10.50 5.67
C THR A 53 8.41 11.09 4.65
N HIS A 54 7.61 12.03 5.09
CA HIS A 54 6.61 12.69 4.27
C HIS A 54 6.49 14.16 4.68
N LYS A 55 6.21 15.09 3.73
CA LYS A 55 5.72 16.40 4.13
C LYS A 55 4.41 16.25 4.90
N LEU A 56 4.11 17.17 5.81
CA LEU A 56 2.89 17.13 6.63
C LEU A 56 1.66 16.77 5.79
N SER A 57 0.99 15.67 6.11
CA SER A 57 -0.07 15.09 5.32
C SER A 57 -0.94 14.17 6.17
N ARG A 58 -2.24 14.36 6.15
CA ARG A 58 -3.21 13.46 6.80
C ARG A 58 -3.13 12.03 6.26
N GLN A 59 -2.71 11.86 5.04
CA GLN A 59 -2.54 10.55 4.43
C GLN A 59 -1.44 9.74 5.10
N PHE A 60 -0.32 10.38 5.46
CA PHE A 60 0.73 9.73 6.22
C PHE A 60 0.28 9.37 7.63
N ASP A 61 -0.49 10.26 8.28
CA ASP A 61 -1.10 9.95 9.58
C ASP A 61 -2.00 8.71 9.48
N THR A 62 -2.85 8.63 8.45
CA THR A 62 -3.72 7.47 8.19
C THR A 62 -2.89 6.20 8.03
N GLU A 63 -1.83 6.21 7.23
CA GLU A 63 -0.91 5.07 7.04
C GLU A 63 -0.36 4.59 8.38
N VAL A 64 0.21 5.50 9.17
CA VAL A 64 0.91 5.17 10.41
C VAL A 64 -0.04 4.63 11.48
N TYR A 65 -1.13 5.34 11.76
CA TYR A 65 -2.10 4.94 12.78
C TYR A 65 -2.80 3.64 12.40
N PHE A 66 -3.08 3.46 11.13
CA PHE A 66 -3.77 2.27 10.66
C PHE A 66 -2.87 1.02 10.69
N ASN A 67 -1.61 1.14 10.26
CA ASN A 67 -0.63 0.08 10.45
C ASN A 67 -0.47 -0.31 11.93
N ASN A 68 -0.38 0.69 12.82
CA ASN A 68 -0.27 0.41 14.25
C ASN A 68 -1.50 -0.34 14.77
N TYR A 69 -2.71 0.14 14.44
CA TYR A 69 -3.96 -0.49 14.82
C TYR A 69 -4.04 -1.95 14.37
N LEU A 70 -3.78 -2.23 13.10
CA LEU A 70 -3.79 -3.58 12.55
C LEU A 70 -2.73 -4.47 13.19
N SER A 71 -1.53 -3.94 13.42
CA SER A 71 -0.44 -4.67 14.11
C SER A 71 -0.83 -5.08 15.52
N GLU A 72 -1.48 -4.20 16.29
CA GLU A 72 -1.98 -4.49 17.64
C GLU A 72 -3.07 -5.57 17.65
N LYS A 73 -3.82 -5.68 16.55
CA LYS A 73 -4.82 -6.75 16.33
C LYS A 73 -4.23 -8.05 15.80
N GLY A 74 -2.91 -8.11 15.62
CA GLY A 74 -2.21 -9.30 15.15
C GLY A 74 -2.37 -9.58 13.66
N TYR A 75 -2.65 -8.54 12.85
CA TYR A 75 -2.65 -8.67 11.39
C TYR A 75 -1.22 -8.74 10.84
N PRO A 76 -1.02 -9.38 9.70
CA PRO A 76 0.28 -9.46 9.04
C PRO A 76 0.62 -8.12 8.36
N VAL A 77 0.96 -7.11 9.15
CA VAL A 77 1.38 -5.78 8.70
C VAL A 77 2.69 -5.38 9.36
N ALA A 78 3.35 -4.33 8.86
CA ALA A 78 4.57 -3.82 9.45
C ALA A 78 4.23 -3.06 10.76
N LYS A 79 4.81 -3.49 11.89
CA LYS A 79 4.64 -2.79 13.17
C LYS A 79 5.30 -1.42 13.12
N VAL A 80 4.61 -0.40 13.62
CA VAL A 80 5.19 0.93 13.81
C VAL A 80 6.01 0.96 15.11
N ILE A 81 7.20 1.54 15.04
CA ILE A 81 8.11 1.69 16.20
C ILE A 81 7.90 3.08 16.78
N LYS A 82 7.52 3.15 18.04
CA LYS A 82 7.35 4.42 18.74
C LYS A 82 8.69 5.12 18.96
N ASN A 83 8.67 6.45 18.90
CA ASN A 83 9.81 7.28 19.23
C ASN A 83 10.06 7.35 20.77
N LYS A 84 11.06 8.10 21.22
CA LYS A 84 11.42 8.28 22.65
C LYS A 84 10.32 8.93 23.47
N ASP A 85 9.45 9.71 22.82
CA ASP A 85 8.32 10.39 23.44
C ASP A 85 7.05 9.50 23.43
N ASN A 86 7.18 8.22 23.06
CA ASN A 86 6.11 7.22 22.96
C ASN A 86 5.09 7.53 21.85
N GLU A 87 5.45 8.33 20.85
CA GLU A 87 4.61 8.70 19.73
C GLU A 87 4.91 7.85 18.48
N LEU A 88 3.91 7.66 17.62
CA LEU A 88 4.03 6.89 16.37
C LEU A 88 4.67 7.71 15.25
N ILE A 89 4.46 9.02 15.27
CA ILE A 89 4.94 9.96 14.26
C ILE A 89 5.86 10.97 14.90
N THR A 90 6.97 11.23 14.28
CA THR A 90 7.91 12.29 14.66
C THR A 90 7.73 13.47 13.70
N LEU A 91 7.62 14.67 14.25
CA LEU A 91 7.46 15.92 13.49
C LEU A 91 8.74 16.74 13.60
N GLU A 92 9.22 17.27 12.47
CA GLU A 92 10.36 18.19 12.41
C GLU A 92 10.35 19.00 11.10
N ASP A 93 10.50 20.31 11.21
CA ASP A 93 10.66 21.25 10.08
C ASP A 93 9.63 21.09 8.93
N GLY A 94 8.38 20.85 9.29
CA GLY A 94 7.29 20.67 8.32
C GLY A 94 7.26 19.28 7.66
N TRP A 95 8.04 18.34 8.20
CA TRP A 95 8.05 16.94 7.80
C TRP A 95 7.53 16.03 8.91
N GLN A 96 7.03 14.88 8.49
CA GLN A 96 6.62 13.76 9.33
C GLN A 96 7.54 12.58 9.06
N ALA A 97 7.82 11.79 10.08
CA ALA A 97 8.56 10.54 9.95
C ALA A 97 7.97 9.45 10.85
N ALA A 98 8.02 8.21 10.37
CA ALA A 98 7.73 7.03 11.17
C ALA A 98 8.69 5.89 10.80
N ILE A 99 9.01 5.05 11.79
CA ILE A 99 9.80 3.84 11.59
C ILE A 99 8.89 2.64 11.65
N PHE A 100 9.01 1.78 10.63
CA PHE A 100 8.28 0.53 10.51
C PHE A 100 9.24 -0.65 10.66
N GLU A 101 8.76 -1.74 11.24
CA GLU A 101 9.47 -3.01 11.21
C GLU A 101 9.68 -3.47 9.77
N PHE A 102 10.89 -3.91 9.43
CA PHE A 102 11.16 -4.48 8.12
C PHE A 102 10.58 -5.90 8.01
N LYS A 103 9.74 -6.14 7.00
CA LYS A 103 9.21 -7.47 6.67
C LYS A 103 10.10 -8.16 5.65
N LYS A 104 10.46 -9.42 5.93
CA LYS A 104 11.40 -10.20 5.09
C LYS A 104 10.73 -10.98 3.97
N GLY A 105 9.42 -10.89 3.83
CA GLY A 105 8.65 -11.67 2.86
C GLY A 105 9.12 -11.46 1.42
N VAL A 106 8.61 -12.30 0.55
CA VAL A 106 8.91 -12.30 -0.89
C VAL A 106 7.70 -11.76 -1.64
N GLU A 107 7.93 -10.85 -2.58
CA GLU A 107 6.87 -10.34 -3.47
C GLU A 107 6.21 -11.46 -4.27
N ILE A 108 4.91 -11.32 -4.55
CA ILE A 108 4.19 -12.27 -5.40
C ILE A 108 4.73 -12.21 -6.82
N ASN A 109 5.41 -13.25 -7.24
CA ASN A 109 5.92 -13.35 -8.60
C ASN A 109 4.82 -13.86 -9.55
N SER A 110 4.69 -13.26 -10.70
CA SER A 110 3.53 -13.24 -11.59
C SER A 110 3.29 -14.47 -12.46
N ALA A 111 3.99 -15.57 -12.25
CA ALA A 111 3.78 -16.73 -13.12
C ALA A 111 2.45 -17.43 -12.83
N SER A 112 2.14 -17.65 -11.58
CA SER A 112 0.86 -18.10 -11.01
C SER A 112 1.00 -18.12 -9.49
N ILE A 113 -0.10 -18.05 -8.77
CA ILE A 113 -0.12 -18.36 -7.34
C ILE A 113 -0.68 -19.76 -7.14
N ASN A 114 -0.18 -20.47 -6.13
CA ASN A 114 -0.73 -21.77 -5.79
C ASN A 114 -2.04 -21.63 -5.00
N ASN A 115 -2.84 -22.71 -4.96
CA ASN A 115 -4.14 -22.71 -4.28
C ASN A 115 -4.04 -22.36 -2.79
N ASN A 116 -2.97 -22.76 -2.09
CA ASN A 116 -2.79 -22.45 -0.67
C ASN A 116 -2.67 -20.93 -0.48
N LEU A 117 -1.86 -20.27 -1.31
CA LEU A 117 -1.72 -18.81 -1.27
C LEU A 117 -3.03 -18.11 -1.67
N ALA A 118 -3.77 -18.63 -2.66
CA ALA A 118 -5.07 -18.07 -3.04
C ALA A 118 -6.07 -18.10 -1.87
N ILE A 119 -6.15 -19.25 -1.16
CA ILE A 119 -7.00 -19.41 0.02
C ILE A 119 -6.55 -18.47 1.15
N ASP A 120 -5.25 -18.43 1.44
CA ASP A 120 -4.74 -17.61 2.53
C ASP A 120 -4.95 -16.11 2.25
N LEU A 121 -4.68 -15.69 1.01
CA LEU A 121 -4.91 -14.32 0.54
C LEU A 121 -6.39 -13.93 0.68
N ALA A 122 -7.33 -14.78 0.26
CA ALA A 122 -8.76 -14.53 0.41
C ALA A 122 -9.14 -14.28 1.88
N LYS A 123 -8.68 -15.15 2.77
CA LYS A 123 -8.93 -15.03 4.22
C LYS A 123 -8.32 -13.76 4.83
N VAL A 124 -7.07 -13.44 4.47
CA VAL A 124 -6.38 -12.27 4.99
C VAL A 124 -7.07 -10.98 4.51
N ILE A 125 -7.43 -10.90 3.23
CA ILE A 125 -8.10 -9.71 2.67
C ILE A 125 -9.53 -9.56 3.21
N ALA A 126 -10.30 -10.64 3.27
CA ALA A 126 -11.65 -10.59 3.84
C ALA A 126 -11.63 -10.14 5.31
N LYS A 127 -10.68 -10.66 6.08
CA LYS A 127 -10.48 -10.26 7.48
C LYS A 127 -10.04 -8.80 7.57
N LEU A 128 -9.12 -8.34 6.71
CA LEU A 128 -8.68 -6.95 6.61
C LEU A 128 -9.88 -6.02 6.37
N HIS A 129 -10.65 -6.26 5.32
CA HIS A 129 -11.83 -5.45 5.00
C HIS A 129 -12.88 -5.45 6.12
N LYS A 130 -13.10 -6.57 6.79
CA LYS A 130 -14.00 -6.65 7.94
C LYS A 130 -13.53 -5.76 9.10
N GLU A 131 -12.25 -5.73 9.38
CA GLU A 131 -11.68 -4.89 10.45
C GLU A 131 -11.70 -3.42 10.07
N MET A 132 -11.43 -3.09 8.79
CA MET A 132 -11.44 -1.74 8.27
C MET A 132 -12.85 -1.12 8.23
N TYR A 133 -13.88 -1.94 8.05
CA TYR A 133 -15.26 -1.50 7.89
C TYR A 133 -15.80 -0.68 9.08
N ASN A 134 -15.35 -0.97 10.29
CA ASN A 134 -15.85 -0.36 11.51
C ASN A 134 -14.94 0.76 12.05
N GLN A 135 -14.02 1.28 11.23
CA GLN A 135 -13.07 2.30 11.69
C GLN A 135 -13.51 3.70 11.26
N ASP A 136 -13.79 4.56 12.24
CA ASP A 136 -13.97 6.00 12.07
C ASP A 136 -12.62 6.74 11.97
N ILE A 137 -11.65 6.13 11.32
CA ILE A 137 -10.36 6.78 11.09
C ILE A 137 -10.59 7.90 10.08
N ILE A 138 -10.18 9.12 10.44
CA ILE A 138 -10.21 10.26 9.53
C ILE A 138 -9.24 9.94 8.37
N SER A 139 -9.81 9.44 7.28
CA SER A 139 -9.04 9.11 6.10
C SER A 139 -8.68 10.38 5.33
N ALA A 140 -7.58 10.32 4.61
CA ALA A 140 -7.28 11.29 3.57
C ALA A 140 -8.41 11.34 2.54
N GLU A 141 -8.59 12.48 1.90
CA GLU A 141 -9.53 12.64 0.80
C GLU A 141 -9.23 11.60 -0.30
N ASN A 142 -10.28 11.12 -0.96
CA ASN A 142 -10.18 10.17 -2.06
C ASN A 142 -9.22 10.70 -3.13
N ARG A 143 -8.04 10.09 -3.22
CA ARG A 143 -6.96 10.50 -4.12
C ARG A 143 -7.20 10.07 -5.55
N PHE A 144 -7.91 8.99 -5.68
CA PHE A 144 -8.22 8.36 -6.95
C PHE A 144 -9.72 8.44 -7.21
N GLY A 145 -10.26 9.63 -7.21
CA GLY A 145 -11.58 9.78 -7.83
C GLY A 145 -11.53 9.02 -9.15
N CYS A 146 -11.97 7.76 -9.12
CA CYS A 146 -11.76 6.71 -10.11
C CYS A 146 -12.45 7.00 -11.42
N ARG A 147 -12.30 8.18 -11.94
CA ARG A 147 -12.86 8.54 -13.21
C ARG A 147 -11.70 8.96 -14.06
N ILE A 148 -11.32 8.07 -14.96
CA ILE A 148 -10.69 8.55 -16.18
C ILE A 148 -11.70 9.53 -16.76
N SER A 149 -11.53 10.80 -16.45
CA SER A 149 -12.48 11.86 -16.80
C SER A 149 -12.47 12.14 -18.31
N SER A 150 -11.35 11.86 -18.97
CA SER A 150 -11.22 12.04 -20.41
C SER A 150 -10.18 11.08 -21.02
N VAL A 151 -10.27 10.87 -22.30
CA VAL A 151 -9.28 10.19 -23.14
C VAL A 151 -8.56 11.20 -24.05
N GLU A 152 -8.48 12.45 -23.64
CA GLU A 152 -7.74 13.47 -24.38
C GLU A 152 -6.27 13.08 -24.53
N GLY A 153 -5.75 13.22 -25.74
CA GLY A 153 -4.38 12.82 -26.09
C GLY A 153 -4.19 11.34 -26.40
N VAL A 154 -5.21 10.49 -26.27
CA VAL A 154 -5.15 9.10 -26.72
C VAL A 154 -5.45 9.01 -28.20
N ASN A 155 -4.47 8.56 -29.00
CA ASN A 155 -4.60 8.46 -30.47
C ASN A 155 -5.04 7.05 -30.95
N ASN A 156 -5.53 6.20 -30.05
CA ASN A 156 -6.01 4.85 -30.40
C ASN A 156 -7.54 4.79 -30.28
N GLN A 157 -8.21 4.65 -31.44
CA GLN A 157 -9.67 4.65 -31.53
C GLN A 157 -10.32 3.46 -30.82
N GLU A 158 -9.67 2.30 -30.80
CA GLU A 158 -10.17 1.11 -30.10
C GLU A 158 -10.21 1.34 -28.59
N ILE A 159 -9.13 1.91 -28.03
CA ILE A 159 -9.06 2.29 -26.60
C ILE A 159 -10.14 3.32 -26.27
N ILE A 160 -10.31 4.33 -27.11
CA ILE A 160 -11.35 5.37 -26.93
C ILE A 160 -12.75 4.74 -26.92
N ASN A 161 -13.04 3.86 -27.87
CA ASN A 161 -14.34 3.20 -27.97
C ASN A 161 -14.61 2.30 -26.78
N LYS A 162 -13.61 1.51 -26.35
CA LYS A 162 -13.73 0.66 -25.16
C LYS A 162 -13.95 1.48 -23.88
N TRP A 163 -13.22 2.57 -23.74
CA TRP A 163 -13.41 3.48 -22.59
C TRP A 163 -14.84 4.05 -22.57
N LYS A 164 -15.35 4.52 -23.72
CA LYS A 164 -16.73 5.04 -23.83
C LYS A 164 -17.76 4.00 -23.43
N SER A 165 -17.60 2.74 -23.89
CA SER A 165 -18.47 1.63 -23.52
C SER A 165 -18.46 1.40 -22.01
N LEU A 166 -17.28 1.22 -21.42
CA LEU A 166 -17.12 0.99 -19.98
C LEU A 166 -17.65 2.16 -19.14
N ASN A 167 -17.40 3.41 -19.58
CA ASN A 167 -17.90 4.58 -18.90
C ASN A 167 -19.44 4.70 -18.95
N ASN A 168 -20.07 4.23 -20.04
CA ASN A 168 -21.52 4.17 -20.11
C ASN A 168 -22.09 3.02 -19.26
N GLU A 169 -21.46 1.86 -19.28
CA GLU A 169 -21.84 0.72 -18.43
C GLU A 169 -21.75 1.09 -16.95
N SER A 170 -20.66 1.76 -16.53
CA SER A 170 -20.46 2.16 -15.14
C SER A 170 -21.53 3.11 -14.60
N LYS A 171 -22.14 3.95 -15.47
CA LYS A 171 -23.25 4.85 -15.06
C LYS A 171 -24.52 4.11 -14.68
N ASN A 172 -24.68 2.89 -15.18
CA ASN A 172 -25.87 2.05 -14.93
C ASN A 172 -25.67 1.12 -13.72
N ILE A 173 -24.48 1.10 -13.12
CA ILE A 173 -24.22 0.29 -11.93
C ILE A 173 -24.90 0.95 -10.73
N ASN A 174 -25.81 0.23 -10.08
CA ASN A 174 -26.37 0.65 -8.80
C ASN A 174 -25.29 0.50 -7.72
N THR A 175 -24.71 1.61 -7.30
CA THR A 175 -23.67 1.60 -6.27
C THR A 175 -24.19 1.60 -4.84
N ASN A 176 -25.52 1.64 -4.63
CA ASN A 176 -26.12 1.63 -3.29
C ASN A 176 -25.86 0.31 -2.55
N ASP A 177 -25.69 -0.78 -3.30
CA ASP A 177 -25.40 -2.11 -2.74
C ASP A 177 -23.92 -2.35 -2.46
N PHE A 178 -23.03 -1.44 -2.90
CA PHE A 178 -21.60 -1.55 -2.64
C PHE A 178 -21.25 -0.97 -1.27
N ARG A 179 -20.56 -1.77 -0.49
CA ARG A 179 -20.07 -1.34 0.82
C ARG A 179 -18.87 -0.40 0.67
N LYS A 180 -18.95 0.72 1.37
CA LYS A 180 -17.84 1.64 1.54
C LYS A 180 -17.15 1.36 2.87
N SER A 181 -15.84 1.51 2.89
CA SER A 181 -15.00 1.34 4.05
C SER A 181 -13.70 2.12 3.86
N LEU A 182 -12.92 2.21 4.89
CA LEU A 182 -11.50 2.47 4.70
C LEU A 182 -10.93 1.27 3.90
N ILE A 183 -10.22 1.53 2.81
CA ILE A 183 -9.59 0.53 1.95
C ILE A 183 -8.08 0.73 1.93
N HIS A 184 -7.33 -0.28 1.51
CA HIS A 184 -5.88 -0.17 1.32
C HIS A 184 -5.55 0.78 0.16
N GLY A 185 -6.31 0.71 -0.92
CA GLY A 185 -6.20 1.56 -2.11
C GLY A 185 -5.17 1.09 -3.14
N ASP A 186 -4.20 0.26 -2.75
CA ASP A 186 -3.11 -0.20 -3.61
C ASP A 186 -2.68 -1.66 -3.29
N LEU A 187 -3.63 -2.61 -3.33
CA LEU A 187 -3.37 -4.04 -3.10
C LEU A 187 -2.69 -4.70 -4.31
N THR A 188 -1.50 -4.22 -4.64
CA THR A 188 -0.68 -4.73 -5.73
C THR A 188 0.25 -5.87 -5.27
N ARG A 189 0.95 -6.51 -6.22
CA ARG A 189 1.92 -7.59 -5.92
C ARG A 189 3.06 -7.14 -5.03
N GLU A 190 3.50 -5.93 -5.25
CA GLU A 190 4.61 -5.29 -4.57
C GLU A 190 4.28 -5.01 -3.10
N ASN A 191 2.98 -4.85 -2.78
CA ASN A 191 2.48 -4.53 -1.44
C ASN A 191 2.00 -5.76 -0.66
N ILE A 192 2.04 -6.96 -1.26
CA ILE A 192 1.70 -8.22 -0.62
C ILE A 192 2.93 -9.11 -0.58
N LEU A 193 3.51 -9.27 0.59
CA LEU A 193 4.65 -10.14 0.82
C LEU A 193 4.17 -11.53 1.25
N THR A 194 4.84 -12.56 0.72
CA THR A 194 4.54 -13.96 1.04
C THR A 194 5.68 -14.61 1.81
N THR A 195 5.40 -15.70 2.47
CA THR A 195 6.42 -16.57 3.04
C THR A 195 7.35 -17.12 1.95
N SER A 196 8.54 -17.56 2.31
CA SER A 196 9.55 -18.07 1.36
C SER A 196 9.08 -19.27 0.53
N ASP A 197 8.18 -20.08 1.09
CA ASP A 197 7.53 -21.21 0.40
C ASP A 197 6.34 -20.77 -0.48
N LYS A 198 6.01 -19.46 -0.49
CA LYS A 198 4.92 -18.85 -1.25
C LYS A 198 3.54 -19.45 -1.00
N ARG A 199 3.28 -19.92 0.21
CA ARG A 199 1.99 -20.52 0.58
C ARG A 199 1.11 -19.64 1.42
N HIS A 200 1.70 -18.66 2.10
CA HIS A 200 1.00 -17.79 3.03
C HIS A 200 1.37 -16.33 2.80
N VAL A 201 0.47 -15.42 3.15
CA VAL A 201 0.75 -13.99 3.24
C VAL A 201 1.60 -13.75 4.48
N ASP A 202 2.81 -13.21 4.30
CA ASP A 202 3.71 -12.81 5.39
C ASP A 202 3.41 -11.40 5.88
N ALA A 203 3.13 -10.47 4.95
CA ALA A 203 2.73 -9.12 5.30
C ALA A 203 1.98 -8.41 4.16
N ILE A 204 1.11 -7.48 4.55
CA ILE A 204 0.59 -6.41 3.69
C ILE A 204 1.30 -5.13 4.12
N ILE A 205 1.84 -4.38 3.15
CA ILE A 205 2.66 -3.18 3.39
C ILE A 205 2.16 -2.02 2.53
N ASP A 206 2.62 -0.82 2.86
CA ASP A 206 2.36 0.42 2.13
C ASP A 206 0.89 0.85 2.09
N PHE A 207 0.35 1.17 3.26
CA PHE A 207 -0.99 1.75 3.44
C PHE A 207 -1.05 3.26 3.08
N GLY A 208 -0.04 3.76 2.36
CA GLY A 208 0.08 5.16 2.00
C GLY A 208 -1.02 5.69 1.08
N ASP A 209 -1.76 4.82 0.41
CA ASP A 209 -2.89 5.17 -0.45
C ASP A 209 -4.27 4.81 0.16
N SER A 210 -4.29 4.49 1.47
CA SER A 210 -5.53 4.17 2.17
C SER A 210 -6.49 5.36 2.23
N HIS A 211 -7.74 5.12 1.89
CA HIS A 211 -8.81 6.12 1.86
C HIS A 211 -10.19 5.47 1.97
N ASN A 212 -11.24 6.27 2.20
CA ASN A 212 -12.61 5.77 2.21
C ASN A 212 -13.14 5.62 0.79
N ASP A 213 -13.42 4.39 0.37
CA ASP A 213 -14.03 4.09 -0.93
C ASP A 213 -14.77 2.74 -0.89
N TYR A 214 -15.25 2.27 -2.03
CA TYR A 214 -15.87 0.95 -2.16
C TYR A 214 -14.83 -0.16 -1.96
N ILE A 215 -15.16 -1.15 -1.12
CA ILE A 215 -14.33 -2.37 -0.93
C ILE A 215 -14.03 -3.05 -2.28
N ALA A 216 -14.98 -2.96 -3.22
CA ALA A 216 -14.81 -3.47 -4.57
C ALA A 216 -13.59 -2.90 -5.31
N TRP A 217 -13.12 -1.70 -4.95
CA TRP A 217 -11.91 -1.12 -5.51
C TRP A 217 -10.65 -1.92 -5.14
N ASP A 218 -10.47 -2.21 -3.86
CA ASP A 218 -9.35 -3.04 -3.40
C ASP A 218 -9.36 -4.42 -4.07
N LEU A 219 -10.54 -5.03 -4.20
CA LEU A 219 -10.67 -6.30 -4.90
C LEU A 219 -10.32 -6.17 -6.38
N ALA A 220 -10.74 -5.10 -7.05
CA ALA A 220 -10.40 -4.88 -8.47
C ALA A 220 -8.88 -4.72 -8.67
N VAL A 221 -8.21 -3.94 -7.82
CA VAL A 221 -6.75 -3.79 -7.85
C VAL A 221 -6.08 -5.15 -7.61
N LEU A 222 -6.47 -5.85 -6.55
CA LEU A 222 -5.93 -7.16 -6.22
C LEU A 222 -6.09 -8.16 -7.37
N LEU A 223 -7.30 -8.29 -7.92
CA LEU A 223 -7.60 -9.25 -8.99
C LEU A 223 -6.77 -8.97 -10.24
N THR A 224 -6.64 -7.70 -10.62
CA THR A 224 -5.87 -7.32 -11.81
C THR A 224 -4.37 -7.52 -11.63
N HIS A 225 -3.84 -7.30 -10.43
CA HIS A 225 -2.41 -7.45 -10.16
C HIS A 225 -1.99 -8.89 -9.86
N ILE A 226 -2.83 -9.69 -9.20
CA ILE A 226 -2.46 -11.02 -8.75
C ILE A 226 -2.82 -12.10 -9.77
N PHE A 227 -4.02 -12.05 -10.34
CA PHE A 227 -4.56 -13.13 -11.17
C PHE A 227 -4.43 -12.89 -12.68
N ILE A 228 -4.02 -11.69 -13.12
CA ILE A 228 -3.63 -11.46 -14.50
C ILE A 228 -2.15 -11.80 -14.70
N THR A 229 -1.89 -12.73 -15.61
CA THR A 229 -0.52 -13.20 -15.91
C THR A 229 0.23 -12.17 -16.79
N LYS A 230 1.57 -12.32 -16.88
CA LYS A 230 2.41 -11.47 -17.74
C LYS A 230 2.02 -11.48 -19.23
N THR A 231 1.37 -12.54 -19.66
CA THR A 231 0.85 -12.68 -21.04
C THR A 231 -0.59 -12.20 -21.19
N TYR A 232 -1.08 -11.45 -20.19
CA TYR A 232 -2.45 -10.94 -20.13
C TYR A 232 -3.54 -12.03 -20.11
N GLY A 233 -3.17 -13.26 -19.78
CA GLY A 233 -4.11 -14.33 -19.45
C GLY A 233 -4.60 -14.23 -18.00
N ILE A 234 -5.70 -14.91 -17.71
CA ILE A 234 -6.21 -14.99 -16.32
C ILE A 234 -5.87 -16.37 -15.77
N ASP A 235 -5.32 -16.40 -14.55
CA ASP A 235 -5.15 -17.65 -13.78
C ASP A 235 -6.51 -18.06 -13.17
N PHE A 236 -7.38 -18.62 -14.01
CA PHE A 236 -8.73 -19.04 -13.60
C PHE A 236 -8.78 -20.02 -12.45
N PRO A 237 -7.91 -21.06 -12.36
CA PRO A 237 -7.93 -21.96 -11.22
C PRO A 237 -7.67 -21.27 -9.88
N ALA A 238 -6.63 -20.41 -9.82
CA ALA A 238 -6.30 -19.67 -8.62
C ALA A 238 -7.37 -18.62 -8.29
N LEU A 239 -7.87 -17.90 -9.29
CA LEU A 239 -8.95 -16.93 -9.14
C LEU A 239 -10.23 -17.59 -8.60
N LYS A 240 -10.63 -18.73 -9.16
CA LYS A 240 -11.79 -19.48 -8.67
C LYS A 240 -11.60 -19.89 -7.22
N THR A 241 -10.42 -20.43 -6.88
CA THR A 241 -10.10 -20.79 -5.49
C THR A 241 -10.20 -19.59 -4.54
N PHE A 242 -9.71 -18.42 -4.96
CA PHE A 242 -9.80 -17.18 -4.18
C PHE A 242 -11.26 -16.76 -3.95
N ILE A 243 -12.09 -16.80 -4.99
CA ILE A 243 -13.50 -16.35 -4.92
C ILE A 243 -14.37 -17.30 -4.07
N ASP A 244 -14.12 -18.60 -4.18
CA ASP A 244 -14.91 -19.63 -3.49
C ASP A 244 -14.54 -19.76 -2.00
N THR A 245 -13.46 -19.11 -1.53
CA THR A 245 -12.99 -19.13 -0.13
C THR A 245 -13.62 -18.03 0.71
#